data_a687b82c3e1adf0625c6cad3ce7eeb9c
#
_entry.id   a687b82c3e1adf0625c6cad3ce7eeb9c
#
_cell.length_a   1.000
_cell.length_b   1.000
_cell.length_c   1.000
_cell.angle_alpha   90.00
_cell.angle_beta   90.00
_cell.angle_gamma   90.00
#
_symmetry.space_group_name_H-M   'P 1'
#
loop_
_entity.id
_entity.type
_entity.pdbx_description
1 polymer ?
#
loop_
_entity_poly.entity_id
_entity_poly.type
_entity_poly.pdbx_seq_one_letter_code
_entity_poly.pdbx_strand_id
1 'polypeptide(L)'
;MKNEKLSQRLTQVGEFVPQDAILLDVGSDHAYLPIHLVKTGRINKAIAGEVVKGPYESTVANVQSAGLQDQISVRLANGLAAFEPTTDGVNTITIAGMGGHLIAEILEDGRDKLCQVSTLILQPNNGERHLRTWLQAHDFTISDEKILAENDKIYEIIVAHPGQSVDRLT
;
A
#
# COMPACT_ATOMS: atom_id res chain seq x y z
N MET A 1 1.33 -26.17 -8.50
CA MET A 1 2.00 -25.10 -8.24
C MET A 1 1.86 -24.73 -6.83
N LYS A 2 2.77 -24.09 -6.39
CA LYS A 2 2.77 -23.77 -5.11
C LYS A 2 2.14 -22.50 -4.89
N ASN A 3 1.23 -22.46 -4.04
CA ASN A 3 0.62 -21.23 -3.67
C ASN A 3 1.53 -20.48 -2.76
N GLU A 4 1.77 -19.26 -3.13
CA GLU A 4 2.55 -18.43 -2.28
C GLU A 4 1.70 -18.06 -1.11
N LYS A 5 2.14 -18.47 0.07
CA LYS A 5 1.45 -18.06 1.23
C LYS A 5 1.81 -16.67 1.57
N LEU A 6 0.84 -15.81 1.64
CA LEU A 6 1.06 -14.44 2.08
C LEU A 6 1.43 -14.46 3.55
N SER A 7 2.39 -13.64 3.96
CA SER A 7 2.74 -13.55 5.38
C SER A 7 1.56 -13.05 6.18
N GLN A 8 1.56 -13.33 7.48
CA GLN A 8 0.50 -12.82 8.35
C GLN A 8 0.44 -11.30 8.29
N ARG A 9 1.60 -10.67 8.25
CA ARG A 9 1.68 -9.21 8.17
C ARG A 9 0.96 -8.69 6.92
N LEU A 10 1.28 -9.23 5.76
CA LEU A 10 0.64 -8.77 4.52
C LEU A 10 -0.82 -9.19 4.43
N THR A 11 -1.17 -10.35 4.98
CA THR A 11 -2.57 -10.76 5.03
C THR A 11 -3.39 -9.74 5.81
N GLN A 12 -2.86 -9.28 6.95
CA GLN A 12 -3.56 -8.28 7.74
C GLN A 12 -3.64 -6.93 7.04
N VAL A 13 -2.57 -6.53 6.37
CA VAL A 13 -2.60 -5.31 5.56
C VAL A 13 -3.71 -5.42 4.52
N GLY A 14 -3.80 -6.55 3.85
CA GLY A 14 -4.80 -6.75 2.80
C GLY A 14 -6.23 -6.72 3.31
N GLU A 15 -6.44 -7.10 4.56
CA GLU A 15 -7.79 -7.10 5.11
C GLU A 15 -8.35 -5.69 5.25
N PHE A 16 -7.48 -4.68 5.32
CA PHE A 16 -7.93 -3.29 5.39
C PHE A 16 -8.19 -2.69 4.01
N VAL A 17 -7.82 -3.37 2.93
CA VAL A 17 -8.07 -2.85 1.59
C VAL A 17 -9.56 -2.95 1.30
N PRO A 18 -10.22 -1.83 0.98
CA PRO A 18 -11.65 -1.88 0.73
C PRO A 18 -12.00 -2.75 -0.48
N GLN A 19 -13.22 -3.29 -0.46
CA GLN A 19 -13.73 -4.05 -1.60
C GLN A 19 -13.75 -3.13 -2.82
N ASP A 20 -13.29 -3.66 -3.95
CA ASP A 20 -13.27 -2.95 -5.23
C ASP A 20 -12.35 -1.74 -5.28
N ALA A 21 -11.40 -1.66 -4.36
CA ALA A 21 -10.39 -0.61 -4.39
C ALA A 21 -9.53 -0.72 -5.65
N ILE A 22 -9.03 0.42 -6.11
CA ILE A 22 -7.98 0.45 -7.12
C ILE A 22 -6.70 0.77 -6.37
N LEU A 23 -5.80 -0.19 -6.33
CA LEU A 23 -4.71 -0.21 -5.39
C LEU A 23 -3.38 0.18 -6.03
N LEU A 24 -2.59 0.98 -5.32
CA LEU A 24 -1.15 1.08 -5.58
C LEU A 24 -0.44 0.45 -4.40
N ASP A 25 0.37 -0.57 -4.67
CA ASP A 25 1.20 -1.19 -3.65
C ASP A 25 2.65 -0.73 -3.88
N VAL A 26 3.14 0.12 -3.00
CA VAL A 26 4.46 0.73 -3.14
C VAL A 26 5.52 -0.22 -2.61
N GLY A 27 6.53 -0.52 -3.42
CA GLY A 27 7.55 -1.49 -3.04
C GLY A 27 6.95 -2.86 -2.90
N SER A 28 6.31 -3.32 -3.96
CA SER A 28 5.37 -4.44 -3.88
C SER A 28 6.03 -5.77 -3.55
N ASP A 29 7.30 -5.94 -3.92
CA ASP A 29 8.05 -7.15 -3.60
C ASP A 29 7.31 -8.39 -4.11
N HIS A 30 7.50 -8.65 -5.39
CA HIS A 30 6.91 -9.80 -6.10
C HIS A 30 5.40 -9.69 -6.31
N ALA A 31 4.78 -8.59 -5.93
CA ALA A 31 3.34 -8.38 -6.10
C ALA A 31 2.49 -9.42 -5.35
N TYR A 32 3.01 -9.98 -4.27
CA TYR A 32 2.26 -10.99 -3.52
C TYR A 32 0.92 -10.45 -3.02
N LEU A 33 0.91 -9.23 -2.49
CA LEU A 33 -0.32 -8.65 -1.96
C LEU A 33 -1.34 -8.35 -3.07
N PRO A 34 -0.97 -7.64 -4.14
CA PRO A 34 -1.93 -7.41 -5.22
C PRO A 34 -2.46 -8.70 -5.82
N ILE A 35 -1.59 -9.68 -6.05
CA ILE A 35 -2.02 -10.97 -6.62
C ILE A 35 -3.04 -11.64 -5.71
N HIS A 36 -2.76 -11.67 -4.42
CA HIS A 36 -3.68 -12.27 -3.46
C HIS A 36 -5.05 -11.58 -3.50
N LEU A 37 -5.05 -10.26 -3.51
CA LEU A 37 -6.30 -9.51 -3.46
C LEU A 37 -7.12 -9.66 -4.74
N VAL A 38 -6.46 -9.73 -5.89
CA VAL A 38 -7.17 -9.97 -7.14
C VAL A 38 -7.72 -11.39 -7.18
N LYS A 39 -6.92 -12.37 -6.78
CA LYS A 39 -7.35 -13.77 -6.82
C LYS A 39 -8.51 -14.05 -5.88
N THR A 40 -8.57 -13.36 -4.76
CA THR A 40 -9.67 -13.58 -3.81
C THR A 40 -10.88 -12.71 -4.11
N GLY A 41 -10.84 -11.91 -5.17
CA GLY A 41 -11.98 -11.11 -5.57
C GLY A 41 -12.16 -9.82 -4.79
N ARG A 42 -11.18 -9.44 -3.98
CA ARG A 42 -11.27 -8.21 -3.22
C ARG A 42 -11.14 -6.99 -4.12
N ILE A 43 -10.23 -7.06 -5.09
CA ILE A 43 -10.01 -5.96 -6.03
C ILE A 43 -9.91 -6.53 -7.44
N ASN A 44 -10.07 -5.64 -8.43
CA ASN A 44 -9.95 -6.02 -9.84
C ASN A 44 -8.77 -5.35 -10.51
N LYS A 45 -8.16 -4.37 -9.89
CA LYS A 45 -7.14 -3.58 -10.55
C LYS A 45 -6.12 -3.10 -9.53
N ALA A 46 -4.86 -3.20 -9.88
CA ALA A 46 -3.79 -2.76 -9.01
C ALA A 46 -2.56 -2.33 -9.80
N ILE A 47 -1.74 -1.50 -9.17
CA ILE A 47 -0.43 -1.14 -9.67
C ILE A 47 0.57 -1.62 -8.63
N ALA A 48 1.56 -2.37 -9.06
CA ALA A 48 2.66 -2.80 -8.21
C ALA A 48 3.88 -1.97 -8.56
N GLY A 49 4.34 -1.13 -7.62
CA GLY A 49 5.46 -0.25 -7.86
C GLY A 49 6.75 -0.85 -7.37
N GLU A 50 7.81 -0.74 -8.15
CA GLU A 50 9.14 -1.18 -7.79
C GLU A 50 10.14 -0.12 -8.20
N VAL A 51 11.15 0.11 -7.38
CA VAL A 51 12.11 1.17 -7.66
C VAL A 51 13.42 0.63 -8.25
N VAL A 52 13.68 -0.66 -8.11
CA VAL A 52 14.91 -1.28 -8.58
C VAL A 52 14.59 -2.27 -9.69
N LYS A 53 15.44 -2.28 -10.73
CA LYS A 53 15.15 -3.02 -11.94
C LYS A 53 15.02 -4.53 -11.73
N GLY A 54 15.91 -5.13 -10.95
CA GLY A 54 15.85 -6.58 -10.70
C GLY A 54 14.53 -7.00 -10.07
N PRO A 55 14.16 -6.42 -8.93
CA PRO A 55 12.85 -6.69 -8.34
C PRO A 55 11.68 -6.37 -9.26
N TYR A 56 11.82 -5.32 -10.06
CA TYR A 56 10.80 -4.99 -11.04
C TYR A 56 10.58 -6.16 -12.01
N GLU A 57 11.67 -6.70 -12.55
CA GLU A 57 11.57 -7.79 -13.51
C GLU A 57 10.99 -9.05 -12.88
N SER A 58 11.39 -9.34 -11.65
CA SER A 58 10.84 -10.48 -10.93
C SER A 58 9.35 -10.32 -10.68
N THR A 59 8.94 -9.10 -10.36
CA THR A 59 7.54 -8.82 -10.11
C THR A 59 6.71 -8.97 -11.39
N VAL A 60 7.24 -8.47 -12.52
CA VAL A 60 6.58 -8.67 -13.81
C VAL A 60 6.39 -10.16 -14.10
N ALA A 61 7.46 -10.94 -13.91
CA ALA A 61 7.38 -12.37 -14.18
C ALA A 61 6.36 -13.05 -13.28
N ASN A 62 6.30 -12.63 -12.02
CA ASN A 62 5.37 -13.22 -11.07
C ASN A 62 3.92 -12.92 -11.44
N VAL A 63 3.64 -11.70 -11.84
CA VAL A 63 2.30 -11.31 -12.28
C VAL A 63 1.90 -12.10 -13.52
N GLN A 64 2.83 -12.24 -14.47
CA GLN A 64 2.55 -13.01 -15.69
C GLN A 64 2.30 -14.47 -15.38
N SER A 65 3.08 -15.05 -14.48
CA SER A 65 2.89 -16.45 -14.08
C SER A 65 1.53 -16.66 -13.44
N ALA A 66 1.02 -15.66 -12.77
CA ALA A 66 -0.31 -15.73 -12.15
C ALA A 66 -1.43 -15.47 -13.16
N GLY A 67 -1.09 -15.05 -14.39
CA GLY A 67 -2.09 -14.76 -15.42
C GLY A 67 -2.84 -13.46 -15.16
N LEU A 68 -2.25 -12.54 -14.42
CA LEU A 68 -2.97 -11.33 -13.98
C LEU A 68 -2.43 -10.05 -14.61
N GLN A 69 -1.70 -10.16 -15.72
CA GLN A 69 -1.09 -8.99 -16.33
C GLN A 69 -2.10 -7.97 -16.85
N ASP A 70 -3.34 -8.40 -17.06
CA ASP A 70 -4.39 -7.46 -17.49
C ASP A 70 -5.00 -6.70 -16.32
N GLN A 71 -4.75 -7.16 -15.09
CA GLN A 71 -5.34 -6.56 -13.90
C GLN A 71 -4.31 -5.87 -13.02
N ILE A 72 -3.05 -6.29 -13.11
CA ILE A 72 -1.98 -5.73 -12.30
C ILE A 72 -0.91 -5.16 -13.21
N SER A 73 -0.71 -3.85 -13.14
CA SER A 73 0.36 -3.18 -13.88
C SER A 73 1.58 -3.09 -12.97
N VAL A 74 2.72 -3.52 -13.46
CA VAL A 74 3.96 -3.40 -12.71
C VAL A 74 4.73 -2.22 -13.27
N ARG A 75 5.17 -1.31 -12.40
CA ARG A 75 5.83 -0.09 -12.86
C ARG A 75 7.13 0.13 -12.11
N LEU A 76 8.15 0.51 -12.86
CA LEU A 76 9.46 0.86 -12.31
C LEU A 76 9.43 2.35 -12.03
N ALA A 77 9.24 2.71 -10.77
CA ALA A 77 9.09 4.10 -10.39
C ALA A 77 9.32 4.26 -8.89
N ASN A 78 9.66 5.47 -8.49
CA ASN A 78 9.95 5.76 -7.10
C ASN A 78 8.69 6.22 -6.38
N GLY A 79 8.23 5.42 -5.42
CA GLY A 79 7.12 5.81 -4.56
C GLY A 79 5.86 6.13 -5.34
N LEU A 80 5.29 7.29 -5.09
CA LEU A 80 4.03 7.68 -5.71
C LEU A 80 4.17 8.10 -7.16
N ALA A 81 5.40 8.17 -7.67
CA ALA A 81 5.59 8.40 -9.11
C ALA A 81 5.03 7.24 -9.93
N ALA A 82 4.68 6.13 -9.28
CA ALA A 82 4.18 4.96 -9.98
C ALA A 82 2.77 5.13 -10.52
N PHE A 83 2.01 6.16 -10.11
CA PHE A 83 0.66 6.28 -10.63
C PHE A 83 0.35 7.70 -11.07
N GLU A 84 -0.64 7.80 -11.97
CA GLU A 84 -1.16 9.08 -12.45
C GLU A 84 -2.56 9.28 -11.90
N PRO A 85 -2.80 10.33 -11.11
CA PRO A 85 -4.12 10.49 -10.48
C PRO A 85 -5.27 10.58 -11.46
N THR A 86 -5.06 11.17 -12.63
CA THR A 86 -6.15 11.41 -13.56
C THR A 86 -6.54 10.20 -14.39
N THR A 87 -5.62 9.26 -14.59
CA THR A 87 -5.88 8.14 -15.50
C THR A 87 -5.93 6.80 -14.82
N ASP A 88 -5.26 6.65 -13.69
CA ASP A 88 -5.18 5.34 -13.05
C ASP A 88 -6.31 5.07 -12.07
N GLY A 89 -6.90 6.11 -11.53
CA GLY A 89 -8.02 5.94 -10.63
C GLY A 89 -7.68 5.37 -9.27
N VAL A 90 -6.41 5.41 -8.86
CA VAL A 90 -5.97 4.84 -7.58
C VAL A 90 -6.68 5.56 -6.44
N ASN A 91 -7.31 4.78 -5.57
CA ASN A 91 -7.96 5.34 -4.39
C ASN A 91 -7.44 4.73 -3.08
N THR A 92 -6.56 3.76 -3.17
CA THR A 92 -6.01 3.08 -1.99
C THR A 92 -4.53 2.83 -2.21
N ILE A 93 -3.72 3.15 -1.21
CA ILE A 93 -2.27 2.94 -1.29
C ILE A 93 -1.84 2.09 -0.11
N THR A 94 -1.07 1.05 -0.38
CA THR A 94 -0.43 0.25 0.66
C THR A 94 1.07 0.47 0.59
N ILE A 95 1.69 0.69 1.75
CA ILE A 95 3.14 0.77 1.88
C ILE A 95 3.52 -0.02 3.11
N ALA A 96 4.16 -1.16 2.92
CA ALA A 96 4.45 -2.07 4.02
C ALA A 96 5.91 -2.48 3.98
N GLY A 97 6.46 -2.73 5.16
CA GLY A 97 7.81 -3.29 5.27
C GLY A 97 8.91 -2.27 5.13
N MET A 98 8.62 -1.00 5.37
CA MET A 98 9.62 0.08 5.31
C MET A 98 9.62 0.83 6.62
N GLY A 99 10.68 1.58 6.88
CA GLY A 99 10.70 2.44 8.06
C GLY A 99 9.71 3.59 7.93
N GLY A 100 9.21 4.06 9.06
CA GLY A 100 8.22 5.13 9.08
C GLY A 100 8.71 6.43 8.47
N HIS A 101 10.01 6.74 8.62
CA HIS A 101 10.57 7.93 8.00
C HIS A 101 10.51 7.84 6.48
N LEU A 102 10.85 6.68 5.93
CA LEU A 102 10.82 6.50 4.48
C LEU A 102 9.39 6.56 3.96
N ILE A 103 8.44 5.94 4.67
CA ILE A 103 7.04 5.99 4.25
C ILE A 103 6.57 7.44 4.23
N ALA A 104 6.89 8.22 5.27
CA ALA A 104 6.50 9.62 5.32
C ALA A 104 7.13 10.40 4.17
N GLU A 105 8.38 10.11 3.84
CA GLU A 105 9.06 10.77 2.73
C GLU A 105 8.40 10.45 1.40
N ILE A 106 8.02 9.20 1.19
CA ILE A 106 7.32 8.80 -0.03
C ILE A 106 6.00 9.56 -0.16
N LEU A 107 5.26 9.67 0.94
CA LEU A 107 3.99 10.40 0.92
C LEU A 107 4.21 11.89 0.71
N GLU A 108 5.25 12.45 1.33
CA GLU A 108 5.55 13.86 1.18
C GLU A 108 5.92 14.20 -0.26
N ASP A 109 6.77 13.37 -0.87
CA ASP A 109 7.22 13.62 -2.23
C ASP A 109 6.09 13.53 -3.26
N GLY A 110 5.08 12.73 -2.99
CA GLY A 110 3.95 12.57 -3.88
C GLY A 110 2.68 13.22 -3.37
N ARG A 111 2.80 14.16 -2.43
CA ARG A 111 1.65 14.71 -1.74
C ARG A 111 0.57 15.25 -2.68
N ASP A 112 0.99 15.87 -3.78
CA ASP A 112 0.03 16.44 -4.71
C ASP A 112 -0.87 15.40 -5.36
N LYS A 113 -0.46 14.14 -5.34
CA LYS A 113 -1.22 13.07 -5.96
C LYS A 113 -2.25 12.43 -5.04
N LEU A 114 -2.28 12.85 -3.79
CA LEU A 114 -3.12 12.19 -2.79
C LEU A 114 -4.56 12.72 -2.77
N CYS A 115 -4.90 13.68 -3.61
CA CYS A 115 -6.21 14.32 -3.54
C CYS A 115 -7.37 13.37 -3.80
N GLN A 116 -7.16 12.31 -4.55
CA GLN A 116 -8.22 11.34 -4.84
C GLN A 116 -8.06 10.03 -4.08
N VAL A 117 -7.03 9.95 -3.23
CA VAL A 117 -6.77 8.73 -2.47
C VAL A 117 -7.59 8.80 -1.19
N SER A 118 -8.44 7.81 -0.99
CA SER A 118 -9.32 7.78 0.17
C SER A 118 -8.77 6.95 1.33
N THR A 119 -7.82 6.06 1.08
CA THR A 119 -7.34 5.16 2.12
C THR A 119 -5.85 4.93 1.97
N LEU A 120 -5.12 5.11 3.07
CA LEU A 120 -3.72 4.73 3.16
C LEU A 120 -3.62 3.59 4.18
N ILE A 121 -2.93 2.52 3.82
CA ILE A 121 -2.70 1.40 4.73
C ILE A 121 -1.20 1.23 4.82
N LEU A 122 -0.65 1.54 5.98
CA LEU A 122 0.78 1.71 6.17
C LEU A 122 1.27 0.76 7.24
N GLN A 123 2.35 0.05 6.94
CA GLN A 123 2.94 -0.84 7.93
C GLN A 123 4.41 -0.48 8.10
N PRO A 124 4.73 0.40 9.02
CA PRO A 124 6.12 0.78 9.27
C PRO A 124 6.83 -0.27 10.10
N ASN A 125 8.10 -0.53 9.77
CA ASN A 125 8.92 -1.44 10.57
C ASN A 125 9.45 -0.77 11.83
N ASN A 126 9.51 0.56 11.79
CA ASN A 126 9.96 1.39 12.91
C ASN A 126 9.57 2.82 12.58
N GLY A 127 9.89 3.77 13.47
CA GLY A 127 9.59 5.16 13.18
C GLY A 127 8.10 5.48 13.16
N GLU A 128 7.29 4.73 13.88
CA GLU A 128 5.85 4.89 13.86
C GLU A 128 5.40 6.26 14.29
N ARG A 129 6.07 6.83 15.31
CA ARG A 129 5.69 8.15 15.79
C ARG A 129 5.89 9.21 14.71
N HIS A 130 7.00 9.13 14.00
CA HIS A 130 7.28 10.09 12.94
C HIS A 130 6.21 10.03 11.87
N LEU A 131 5.82 8.82 11.49
CA LEU A 131 4.79 8.64 10.46
C LEU A 131 3.43 9.17 10.94
N ARG A 132 3.06 8.88 12.18
CA ARG A 132 1.80 9.39 12.73
C ARG A 132 1.79 10.91 12.75
N THR A 133 2.90 11.51 13.13
CA THR A 133 3.02 12.97 13.16
C THR A 133 2.84 13.55 11.77
N TRP A 134 3.45 12.91 10.77
CA TRP A 134 3.29 13.38 9.38
C TRP A 134 1.82 13.32 8.95
N LEU A 135 1.16 12.20 9.25
CA LEU A 135 -0.24 12.02 8.85
C LEU A 135 -1.12 13.10 9.48
N GLN A 136 -0.94 13.37 10.75
CA GLN A 136 -1.74 14.37 11.43
C GLN A 136 -1.47 15.77 10.92
N ALA A 137 -0.22 16.05 10.60
CA ALA A 137 0.16 17.38 10.10
C ALA A 137 -0.36 17.63 8.68
N HIS A 138 -0.73 16.57 7.97
CA HIS A 138 -1.19 16.70 6.59
C HIS A 138 -2.66 16.31 6.44
N ASP A 139 -3.40 16.47 7.52
CA ASP A 139 -4.87 16.36 7.52
C ASP A 139 -5.37 14.96 7.23
N PHE A 140 -4.64 13.95 7.69
CA PHE A 140 -5.13 12.58 7.67
C PHE A 140 -5.60 12.18 9.06
N THR A 141 -6.68 11.44 9.11
CA THR A 141 -7.20 10.87 10.35
C THR A 141 -6.88 9.40 10.38
N ILE A 142 -6.28 8.94 11.46
CA ILE A 142 -6.01 7.52 11.65
C ILE A 142 -7.30 6.88 12.15
N SER A 143 -7.88 6.02 11.33
CA SER A 143 -9.18 5.42 11.63
C SER A 143 -9.08 4.05 12.23
N ASP A 144 -7.99 3.34 11.95
CA ASP A 144 -7.78 2.00 12.45
C ASP A 144 -6.32 1.77 12.69
N GLU A 145 -6.03 0.91 13.66
CA GLU A 145 -4.67 0.49 13.95
C GLU A 145 -4.72 -0.96 14.37
N LYS A 146 -3.68 -1.69 14.01
CA LYS A 146 -3.59 -3.08 14.42
C LYS A 146 -2.16 -3.40 14.77
N ILE A 147 -1.97 -4.11 15.87
CA ILE A 147 -0.66 -4.58 16.28
C ILE A 147 -0.68 -6.10 16.14
N LEU A 148 0.34 -6.64 15.50
CA LEU A 148 0.44 -8.09 15.35
C LEU A 148 1.87 -8.54 15.56
N ALA A 149 2.02 -9.79 15.92
CA ALA A 149 3.33 -10.40 16.13
C ALA A 149 3.54 -11.47 15.07
N GLU A 150 4.72 -11.47 14.48
CA GLU A 150 5.09 -12.48 13.51
C GLU A 150 6.59 -12.66 13.56
N ASN A 151 7.06 -13.90 13.67
CA ASN A 151 8.50 -14.19 13.68
C ASN A 151 9.24 -13.42 14.76
N ASP A 152 8.66 -13.37 15.96
CA ASP A 152 9.26 -12.72 17.12
C ASP A 152 9.40 -11.20 16.98
N LYS A 153 8.68 -10.62 16.04
CA LYS A 153 8.66 -9.17 15.86
C LYS A 153 7.24 -8.66 15.96
N ILE A 154 7.12 -7.43 16.39
CA ILE A 154 5.83 -6.77 16.52
C ILE A 154 5.72 -5.71 15.45
N TYR A 155 4.61 -5.73 14.74
CA TYR A 155 4.35 -4.80 13.64
C TYR A 155 3.09 -4.01 13.93
N GLU A 156 3.08 -2.75 13.49
CA GLU A 156 1.89 -1.92 13.53
C GLU A 156 1.37 -1.69 12.13
N ILE A 157 0.05 -1.74 11.98
CA ILE A 157 -0.61 -1.36 10.75
C ILE A 157 -1.44 -0.13 11.07
N ILE A 158 -1.27 0.91 10.28
CA ILE A 158 -1.96 2.19 10.46
C ILE A 158 -2.83 2.43 9.25
N VAL A 159 -4.12 2.66 9.47
CA VAL A 159 -5.05 2.97 8.39
C VAL A 159 -5.47 4.43 8.55
N ALA A 160 -5.30 5.20 7.49
CA ALA A 160 -5.58 6.64 7.54
C ALA A 160 -6.44 7.06 6.36
N HIS A 161 -7.25 8.07 6.60
CA HIS A 161 -8.13 8.66 5.59
C HIS A 161 -7.93 10.16 5.59
N PRO A 162 -8.15 10.83 4.45
CA PRO A 162 -8.08 12.29 4.41
C PRO A 162 -9.15 12.91 5.31
N GLY A 163 -8.83 14.08 5.82
CA GLY A 163 -9.75 14.81 6.66
C GLY A 163 -9.39 14.67 8.12
N GLN A 164 -9.82 15.64 8.91
CA GLN A 164 -9.54 15.65 10.34
C GLN A 164 -10.76 15.21 11.10
N SER A 165 -10.54 14.39 12.12
CA SER A 165 -11.66 13.89 12.90
C SER A 165 -12.45 15.03 13.54
N VAL A 166 -11.77 16.12 13.88
CA VAL A 166 -12.45 17.26 14.50
C VAL A 166 -13.48 17.86 13.59
N ASP A 167 -13.32 17.73 12.29
CA ASP A 167 -14.27 18.29 11.34
C ASP A 167 -15.63 17.64 11.46
N ARG A 168 -15.70 16.48 12.01
CA ARG A 168 -16.95 15.76 12.13
C ARG A 168 -17.75 16.20 13.32
N LEU A 169 -17.18 16.99 14.16
CA LEU A 169 -17.85 17.46 15.36
C LEU A 169 -18.68 18.70 15.12
N THR A 170 -18.53 19.28 13.98
CA THR A 170 -19.22 20.52 13.68
C THR A 170 -20.46 20.32 12.86
#